data_ad7b3a45726996e2984e12612efb7a4f
#
_entry.id   ad7b3a45726996e2984e12612efb7a4f
#
_cell.length_a   1.000
_cell.length_b   1.000
_cell.length_c   1.000
_cell.angle_alpha   90.00
_cell.angle_beta   90.00
_cell.angle_gamma   90.00
#
_symmetry.space_group_name_H-M   'P 1'
#
loop_
_entity.id
_entity.type
_entity.pdbx_description
1 polymer ?
#
loop_
_entity_poly.entity_id
_entity_poly.type
_entity_poly.pdbx_seq_one_letter_code
_entity_poly.pdbx_strand_id
1 'polypeptide(L)'
;MPMIQRLSLSLALTLNWGVRVASQESELFDEITHVEEEISRFRSTTGNLQDYIPLLRLDPFSRNSKKAAEMRIRRDKYLGALNRDLDDRMEKGTHTPCIQANVILDKEAKLNTEELTSISLTMLSGGLDTVTTLVAWSIGLLSTRPDVQDKAAQAIQEMYGHDEPMCSADDDQKCAYVAALVRECLR
;
A
#
# COMPACT_ATOMS: atom_id res chain seq x y z
N MET A 1 1.36 -14.39 -0.24
CA MET A 1 1.24 -12.98 -0.67
C MET A 1 0.02 -12.24 -0.09
N PRO A 2 -1.22 -12.77 -0.05
CA PRO A 2 -2.39 -12.00 0.41
C PRO A 2 -2.26 -11.39 1.80
N MET A 3 -1.58 -12.07 2.74
CA MET A 3 -1.35 -11.55 4.09
C MET A 3 -0.51 -10.27 4.11
N ILE A 4 0.55 -10.21 3.30
CA ILE A 4 1.42 -9.02 3.22
C ILE A 4 0.68 -7.88 2.51
N GLN A 5 -0.04 -8.17 1.43
CA GLN A 5 -0.88 -7.19 0.75
C GLN A 5 -1.94 -6.60 1.67
N ARG A 6 -2.59 -7.46 2.48
CA ARG A 6 -3.56 -6.99 3.47
C ARG A 6 -2.93 -6.09 4.53
N LEU A 7 -1.75 -6.45 5.04
CA LEU A 7 -1.01 -5.61 5.99
C LEU A 7 -0.70 -4.24 5.37
N SER A 8 -0.14 -4.25 4.17
CA SER A 8 0.25 -3.05 3.43
C SER A 8 -0.95 -2.16 3.13
N LEU A 9 -2.04 -2.73 2.62
CA LEU A 9 -3.28 -2.02 2.36
C LEU A 9 -3.91 -1.48 3.66
N SER A 10 -3.94 -2.27 4.73
CA SER A 10 -4.44 -1.81 6.03
C SER A 10 -3.66 -0.63 6.58
N LEU A 11 -2.33 -0.62 6.41
CA LEU A 11 -1.50 0.52 6.81
C LEU A 11 -1.86 1.77 6.00
N ALA A 12 -1.94 1.66 4.67
CA ALA A 12 -2.29 2.78 3.79
C ALA A 12 -3.69 3.34 4.11
N LEU A 13 -4.69 2.48 4.32
CA LEU A 13 -6.05 2.88 4.68
C LEU A 13 -6.13 3.48 6.08
N THR A 14 -5.38 2.93 7.05
CA THR A 14 -5.35 3.48 8.42
C THR A 14 -4.75 4.87 8.43
N LEU A 15 -3.61 5.05 7.76
CA LEU A 15 -2.94 6.35 7.70
C LEU A 15 -3.78 7.39 6.99
N ASN A 16 -4.46 7.02 5.92
CA ASN A 16 -5.15 7.97 5.04
C ASN A 16 -6.60 8.24 5.47
N TRP A 17 -7.37 7.20 5.79
CA TRP A 17 -8.80 7.30 6.14
C TRP A 17 -9.14 6.84 7.55
N GLY A 18 -8.17 6.36 8.33
CA GLY A 18 -8.43 5.86 9.68
C GLY A 18 -9.23 4.56 9.73
N VAL A 19 -9.18 3.75 8.67
CA VAL A 19 -9.89 2.46 8.58
C VAL A 19 -8.93 1.31 8.32
N ARG A 20 -9.36 0.09 8.67
CA ARG A 20 -8.59 -1.15 8.42
C ARG A 20 -9.39 -2.11 7.57
N VAL A 21 -8.68 -2.91 6.78
CA VAL A 21 -9.28 -4.06 6.11
C VAL A 21 -9.60 -5.15 7.14
N ALA A 22 -10.86 -5.47 7.29
CA ALA A 22 -11.32 -6.42 8.30
C ALA A 22 -10.82 -7.85 8.01
N SER A 23 -10.87 -8.29 6.75
CA SER A 23 -10.51 -9.63 6.31
C SER A 23 -9.85 -9.62 4.94
N GLN A 24 -9.10 -10.68 4.61
CA GLN A 24 -8.60 -10.93 3.25
C GLN A 24 -9.72 -11.32 2.28
N GLU A 25 -10.86 -11.72 2.81
CA GLU A 25 -12.06 -12.11 2.07
C GLU A 25 -13.02 -10.93 1.89
N SER A 26 -12.61 -9.70 2.22
CA SER A 26 -13.47 -8.54 2.04
C SER A 26 -13.51 -8.12 0.57
N GLU A 27 -14.70 -7.87 0.05
CA GLU A 27 -14.90 -7.36 -1.32
C GLU A 27 -14.08 -6.09 -1.59
N LEU A 28 -13.92 -5.23 -0.59
CA LEU A 28 -13.12 -4.01 -0.70
C LEU A 28 -11.63 -4.32 -0.89
N PHE A 29 -11.10 -5.35 -0.20
CA PHE A 29 -9.71 -5.78 -0.37
C PHE A 29 -9.46 -6.29 -1.79
N ASP A 30 -10.33 -7.18 -2.27
CA ASP A 30 -10.22 -7.76 -3.61
C ASP A 30 -10.37 -6.70 -4.70
N GLU A 31 -11.31 -5.77 -4.53
CA GLU A 31 -11.55 -4.69 -5.47
C GLU A 31 -10.34 -3.75 -5.58
N ILE A 32 -9.80 -3.28 -4.45
CA ILE A 32 -8.65 -2.36 -4.45
C ILE A 32 -7.42 -3.07 -5.01
N THR A 33 -7.10 -4.28 -4.56
CA THR A 33 -5.91 -4.99 -5.01
C THR A 33 -5.97 -5.30 -6.50
N HIS A 34 -7.12 -5.74 -6.99
CA HIS A 34 -7.31 -6.02 -8.41
C HIS A 34 -7.17 -4.74 -9.27
N VAL A 35 -7.83 -3.66 -8.88
CA VAL A 35 -7.80 -2.41 -9.66
C VAL A 35 -6.39 -1.80 -9.67
N GLU A 36 -5.70 -1.76 -8.53
CA GLU A 36 -4.35 -1.21 -8.46
C GLU A 36 -3.34 -2.09 -9.22
N GLU A 37 -3.48 -3.41 -9.19
CA GLU A 37 -2.64 -4.32 -9.99
C GLU A 37 -2.82 -4.07 -11.50
N GLU A 38 -4.04 -3.95 -11.97
CA GLU A 38 -4.32 -3.65 -13.38
C GLU A 38 -3.79 -2.27 -13.79
N ILE A 39 -3.93 -1.25 -12.93
CA ILE A 39 -3.37 0.07 -13.17
C ILE A 39 -1.83 0.02 -13.22
N SER A 40 -1.20 -0.73 -12.33
CA SER A 40 0.24 -0.95 -12.33
C SER A 40 0.71 -1.59 -13.66
N ARG A 41 -0.03 -2.58 -14.15
CA ARG A 41 0.22 -3.19 -15.48
C ARG A 41 0.14 -2.17 -16.62
N PHE A 42 -0.85 -1.27 -16.61
CA PHE A 42 -0.96 -0.20 -17.63
C PHE A 42 0.17 0.81 -17.56
N ARG A 43 0.75 1.04 -16.39
CA ARG A 43 1.91 1.92 -16.22
C ARG A 43 3.23 1.25 -16.59
N SER A 44 3.25 -0.07 -16.74
CA SER A 44 4.47 -0.80 -17.10
C SER A 44 4.80 -0.59 -18.58
N THR A 45 6.10 -0.56 -18.90
CA THR A 45 6.62 -0.45 -20.27
C THR A 45 6.08 -1.54 -21.20
N THR A 46 5.90 -2.75 -20.68
CA THR A 46 5.40 -3.90 -21.44
C THR A 46 3.87 -3.87 -21.60
N GLY A 47 3.17 -3.27 -20.65
CA GLY A 47 1.70 -3.15 -20.67
C GLY A 47 1.20 -2.00 -21.55
N ASN A 48 2.02 -0.98 -21.80
CA ASN A 48 1.63 0.21 -22.54
C ASN A 48 2.64 0.58 -23.64
N LEU A 49 2.79 -0.29 -24.62
CA LEU A 49 3.65 -0.04 -25.80
C LEU A 49 3.22 1.20 -26.61
N GLN A 50 1.98 1.66 -26.47
CA GLN A 50 1.48 2.84 -27.18
C GLN A 50 2.20 4.14 -26.77
N ASP A 51 2.77 4.19 -25.57
CA ASP A 51 3.54 5.35 -25.13
C ASP A 51 4.91 5.43 -25.81
N TYR A 52 5.44 4.30 -26.26
CA TYR A 52 6.74 4.20 -26.93
C TYR A 52 6.64 4.15 -28.44
N ILE A 53 5.53 3.65 -28.99
CA ILE A 53 5.31 3.51 -30.43
C ILE A 53 4.08 4.34 -30.83
N PRO A 54 4.30 5.59 -31.33
CA PRO A 54 3.20 6.50 -31.62
C PRO A 54 2.15 5.96 -32.62
N LEU A 55 2.57 5.08 -33.54
CA LEU A 55 1.64 4.44 -34.49
C LEU A 55 0.56 3.60 -33.80
N LEU A 56 0.85 3.00 -32.66
CA LEU A 56 -0.13 2.21 -31.91
C LEU A 56 -1.24 3.07 -31.27
N ARG A 57 -1.03 4.39 -31.15
CA ARG A 57 -2.06 5.33 -30.69
C ARG A 57 -3.19 5.54 -31.70
N LEU A 58 -2.95 5.20 -32.97
CA LEU A 58 -3.92 5.33 -34.03
C LEU A 58 -4.89 4.12 -34.12
N ASP A 59 -4.72 3.12 -33.26
CA ASP A 59 -5.62 1.97 -33.20
C ASP A 59 -6.97 2.36 -32.55
N PRO A 60 -8.06 2.48 -33.36
CA PRO A 60 -9.38 2.87 -32.82
C PRO A 60 -10.04 1.77 -31.99
N PHE A 61 -9.51 0.54 -32.00
CA PHE A 61 -10.02 -0.60 -31.27
C PHE A 61 -9.20 -0.92 -29.99
N SER A 62 -8.39 0.03 -29.53
CA SER A 62 -7.55 -0.13 -28.37
C SER A 62 -8.33 -0.65 -27.13
N ARG A 63 -8.27 -1.95 -26.90
CA ARG A 63 -8.85 -2.60 -25.71
C ARG A 63 -8.28 -2.02 -24.41
N ASN A 64 -7.02 -1.59 -24.46
CA ASN A 64 -6.31 -1.02 -23.30
C ASN A 64 -6.96 0.28 -22.82
N SER A 65 -7.37 1.17 -23.73
CA SER A 65 -8.03 2.42 -23.36
C SER A 65 -9.38 2.20 -22.68
N LYS A 66 -10.17 1.24 -23.17
CA LYS A 66 -11.46 0.89 -22.55
C LYS A 66 -11.27 0.29 -21.16
N LYS A 67 -10.32 -0.63 -21.02
CA LYS A 67 -10.01 -1.27 -19.74
C LYS A 67 -9.44 -0.26 -18.74
N ALA A 68 -8.56 0.66 -19.18
CA ALA A 68 -8.06 1.73 -18.33
C ALA A 68 -9.18 2.67 -17.83
N ALA A 69 -10.13 3.01 -18.70
CA ALA A 69 -11.31 3.80 -18.33
C ALA A 69 -12.19 3.07 -17.29
N GLU A 70 -12.40 1.76 -17.48
CA GLU A 70 -13.13 0.91 -16.52
C GLU A 70 -12.44 0.90 -15.16
N MET A 71 -11.12 0.67 -15.11
CA MET A 71 -10.35 0.66 -13.87
C MET A 71 -10.40 2.01 -13.16
N ARG A 72 -10.37 3.11 -13.91
CA ARG A 72 -10.56 4.45 -13.37
C ARG A 72 -11.92 4.60 -12.69
N ILE A 73 -12.99 4.20 -13.34
CA ILE A 73 -14.35 4.29 -12.78
C ILE A 73 -14.47 3.46 -11.49
N ARG A 74 -13.94 2.24 -11.49
CA ARG A 74 -13.92 1.37 -10.32
C ARG A 74 -13.12 2.00 -9.17
N ARG A 75 -11.96 2.58 -9.49
CA ARG A 75 -11.13 3.29 -8.52
C ARG A 75 -11.86 4.48 -7.91
N ASP A 76 -12.46 5.32 -8.74
CA ASP A 76 -13.20 6.50 -8.27
C ASP A 76 -14.38 6.09 -7.37
N LYS A 77 -15.00 4.93 -7.63
CA LYS A 77 -16.09 4.38 -6.81
C LYS A 77 -15.62 4.01 -5.41
N TYR A 78 -14.54 3.24 -5.25
CA TYR A 78 -14.08 2.87 -3.90
C TYR A 78 -13.45 4.05 -3.16
N LEU A 79 -12.73 4.96 -3.84
CA LEU A 79 -12.24 6.19 -3.22
C LEU A 79 -13.39 7.06 -2.71
N GLY A 80 -14.44 7.24 -3.52
CA GLY A 80 -15.64 7.95 -3.10
C GLY A 80 -16.37 7.29 -1.94
N ALA A 81 -16.34 5.97 -1.83
CA ALA A 81 -16.90 5.26 -0.67
C ALA A 81 -16.07 5.49 0.60
N LEU A 82 -14.73 5.43 0.50
CA LEU A 82 -13.83 5.70 1.62
C LEU A 82 -13.94 7.15 2.11
N ASN A 83 -14.03 8.11 1.20
CA ASN A 83 -14.18 9.52 1.55
C ASN A 83 -15.52 9.76 2.26
N ARG A 84 -16.65 9.24 1.74
CA ARG A 84 -17.96 9.37 2.39
C ARG A 84 -17.98 8.74 3.78
N ASP A 85 -17.38 7.56 3.96
CA ASP A 85 -17.27 6.94 5.28
C ASP A 85 -16.46 7.80 6.25
N LEU A 86 -15.40 8.45 5.80
CA LEU A 86 -14.63 9.38 6.62
C LEU A 86 -15.47 10.62 6.98
N ASP A 87 -16.16 11.23 6.01
CA ASP A 87 -17.02 12.38 6.22
C ASP A 87 -18.12 12.08 7.26
N ASP A 88 -18.79 10.94 7.11
CA ASP A 88 -19.81 10.46 8.06
C ASP A 88 -19.27 10.28 9.49
N ARG A 89 -18.03 9.76 9.61
CA ARG A 89 -17.38 9.60 10.93
C ARG A 89 -16.94 10.93 11.51
N MET A 90 -16.50 11.87 10.68
CA MET A 90 -16.14 13.23 11.10
C MET A 90 -17.37 14.00 11.60
N GLU A 91 -18.49 13.94 10.90
CA GLU A 91 -19.76 14.55 11.33
C GLU A 91 -20.25 13.98 12.67
N LYS A 92 -20.08 12.68 12.89
CA LYS A 92 -20.46 12.00 14.15
C LYS A 92 -19.42 12.17 15.27
N GLY A 93 -18.25 12.76 14.99
CA GLY A 93 -17.15 12.88 15.95
C GLY A 93 -16.51 11.53 16.35
N THR A 94 -16.65 10.49 15.52
CA THR A 94 -16.17 9.12 15.77
C THR A 94 -14.96 8.75 14.90
N HIS A 95 -14.42 9.71 14.15
CA HIS A 95 -13.25 9.46 13.32
C HIS A 95 -11.99 9.22 14.14
N THR A 96 -11.13 8.34 13.66
CA THR A 96 -9.77 8.18 14.18
C THR A 96 -8.84 9.18 13.51
N PRO A 97 -7.79 9.68 14.20
CA PRO A 97 -6.82 10.56 13.58
C PRO A 97 -6.22 9.92 12.32
N CYS A 98 -6.28 10.64 11.21
CA CYS A 98 -5.71 10.22 9.94
C CYS A 98 -5.32 11.44 9.10
N ILE A 99 -4.56 11.23 8.03
CA ILE A 99 -4.03 12.32 7.20
C ILE A 99 -5.16 13.18 6.64
N GLN A 100 -6.19 12.56 6.03
CA GLN A 100 -7.29 13.31 5.45
C GLN A 100 -8.07 14.10 6.50
N ALA A 101 -8.41 13.49 7.63
CA ALA A 101 -9.11 14.20 8.70
C ALA A 101 -8.30 15.40 9.20
N ASN A 102 -6.99 15.23 9.40
CA ASN A 102 -6.12 16.34 9.83
C ASN A 102 -6.08 17.45 8.80
N VAL A 103 -5.98 17.13 7.50
CA VAL A 103 -5.99 18.13 6.43
C VAL A 103 -7.33 18.86 6.32
N ILE A 104 -8.45 18.14 6.44
CA ILE A 104 -9.80 18.73 6.40
C ILE A 104 -10.03 19.69 7.60
N LEU A 105 -9.51 19.33 8.77
CA LEU A 105 -9.64 20.12 10.00
C LEU A 105 -8.66 21.30 10.05
N ASP A 106 -7.58 21.26 9.27
CA ASP A 106 -6.59 22.32 9.22
C ASP A 106 -7.12 23.50 8.38
N LYS A 107 -7.41 24.60 9.04
CA LYS A 107 -7.90 25.84 8.40
C LYS A 107 -6.86 26.54 7.51
N GLU A 108 -5.59 26.21 7.67
CA GLU A 108 -4.50 26.76 6.85
C GLU A 108 -4.25 25.89 5.60
N ALA A 109 -4.67 24.65 5.60
CA ALA A 109 -4.58 23.75 4.44
C ALA A 109 -5.57 24.24 3.36
N LYS A 110 -5.02 24.75 2.26
CA LYS A 110 -5.81 25.24 1.12
C LYS A 110 -5.92 24.21 0.00
N LEU A 111 -6.07 22.93 0.36
CA LEU A 111 -6.22 21.86 -0.61
C LEU A 111 -7.67 21.75 -1.06
N ASN A 112 -7.86 21.68 -2.37
CA ASN A 112 -9.16 21.33 -2.92
C ASN A 112 -9.39 19.81 -2.88
N THR A 113 -10.62 19.37 -3.13
CA THR A 113 -11.01 17.96 -3.09
C THR A 113 -10.22 17.10 -4.08
N GLU A 114 -9.86 17.64 -5.24
CA GLU A 114 -9.10 16.91 -6.26
C GLU A 114 -7.65 16.69 -5.82
N GLU A 115 -7.03 17.70 -5.22
CA GLU A 115 -5.68 17.60 -4.66
C GLU A 115 -5.63 16.61 -3.51
N LEU A 116 -6.60 16.66 -2.59
CA LEU A 116 -6.70 15.71 -1.49
C LEU A 116 -6.91 14.27 -2.01
N THR A 117 -7.78 14.09 -2.99
CA THR A 117 -7.99 12.78 -3.64
C THR A 117 -6.71 12.27 -4.31
N SER A 118 -5.96 13.15 -4.96
CA SER A 118 -4.69 12.80 -5.62
C SER A 118 -3.62 12.37 -4.61
N ILE A 119 -3.50 13.07 -3.49
CA ILE A 119 -2.60 12.70 -2.39
C ILE A 119 -2.99 11.33 -1.84
N SER A 120 -4.27 11.14 -1.54
CA SER A 120 -4.80 9.90 -0.99
C SER A 120 -4.58 8.71 -1.90
N LEU A 121 -4.76 8.90 -3.20
CA LEU A 121 -4.50 7.89 -4.21
C LEU A 121 -3.01 7.53 -4.28
N THR A 122 -2.13 8.53 -4.22
CA THR A 122 -0.69 8.30 -4.23
C THR A 122 -0.25 7.50 -3.00
N MET A 123 -0.79 7.82 -1.84
CA MET A 123 -0.54 7.09 -0.59
C MET A 123 -1.04 5.65 -0.66
N LEU A 124 -2.23 5.43 -1.23
CA LEU A 124 -2.82 4.10 -1.39
C LEU A 124 -1.98 3.23 -2.35
N SER A 125 -1.75 3.72 -3.57
CA SER A 125 -1.01 2.98 -4.59
C SER A 125 0.45 2.74 -4.19
N GLY A 126 1.12 3.76 -3.65
CA GLY A 126 2.51 3.64 -3.19
C GLY A 126 2.66 2.73 -1.99
N GLY A 127 1.70 2.76 -1.05
CA GLY A 127 1.72 1.93 0.14
C GLY A 127 1.45 0.45 -0.14
N LEU A 128 0.63 0.13 -1.14
CA LEU A 128 0.24 -1.25 -1.43
C LEU A 128 1.39 -2.06 -2.05
N ASP A 129 1.98 -1.59 -3.12
CA ASP A 129 2.90 -2.38 -3.95
C ASP A 129 4.33 -2.41 -3.39
N THR A 130 4.83 -1.29 -2.90
CA THR A 130 6.24 -1.16 -2.50
C THR A 130 6.58 -2.03 -1.30
N VAL A 131 5.80 -1.95 -0.22
CA VAL A 131 6.00 -2.75 0.99
C VAL A 131 5.78 -4.23 0.71
N THR A 132 4.71 -4.57 -0.03
CA THR A 132 4.41 -5.95 -0.40
C THR A 132 5.56 -6.59 -1.19
N THR A 133 6.08 -5.88 -2.18
CA THR A 133 7.18 -6.37 -3.02
C THR A 133 8.46 -6.52 -2.21
N LEU A 134 8.81 -5.52 -1.40
CA LEU A 134 10.01 -5.57 -0.56
C LEU A 134 9.98 -6.78 0.38
N VAL A 135 8.91 -6.94 1.15
CA VAL A 135 8.80 -8.05 2.12
C VAL A 135 8.80 -9.41 1.41
N ALA A 136 8.11 -9.52 0.27
CA ALA A 136 8.09 -10.74 -0.50
C ALA A 136 9.48 -11.15 -1.02
N TRP A 137 10.21 -10.20 -1.59
CA TRP A 137 11.58 -10.44 -2.05
C TRP A 137 12.54 -10.75 -0.89
N SER A 138 12.39 -10.06 0.24
CA SER A 138 13.18 -10.33 1.46
C SER A 138 12.97 -11.75 1.96
N ILE A 139 11.72 -12.24 2.00
CA ILE A 139 11.40 -13.64 2.38
C ILE A 139 12.01 -14.61 1.36
N GLY A 140 11.85 -14.33 0.06
CA GLY A 140 12.44 -15.16 -1.00
C GLY A 140 13.97 -15.21 -0.89
N LEU A 141 14.63 -14.09 -0.64
CA LEU A 141 16.09 -14.03 -0.46
C LEU A 141 16.54 -14.80 0.78
N LEU A 142 15.86 -14.59 1.91
CA LEU A 142 16.18 -15.29 3.16
C LEU A 142 16.02 -16.80 3.03
N SER A 143 15.06 -17.28 2.25
CA SER A 143 14.88 -18.72 2.01
C SER A 143 16.08 -19.38 1.32
N THR A 144 16.88 -18.60 0.56
CA THR A 144 18.10 -19.06 -0.11
C THR A 144 19.37 -18.84 0.73
N ARG A 145 19.26 -18.16 1.87
CA ARG A 145 20.38 -17.79 2.74
C ARG A 145 20.11 -18.17 4.20
N PRO A 146 20.13 -19.49 4.51
CA PRO A 146 19.89 -19.96 5.87
C PRO A 146 20.93 -19.41 6.86
N ASP A 147 22.18 -19.19 6.44
CA ASP A 147 23.23 -18.58 7.26
C ASP A 147 22.86 -17.16 7.76
N VAL A 148 22.19 -16.37 6.94
CA VAL A 148 21.71 -15.02 7.28
C VAL A 148 20.46 -15.12 8.16
N GLN A 149 19.55 -16.04 7.83
CA GLN A 149 18.32 -16.26 8.58
C GLN A 149 18.61 -16.69 10.01
N ASP A 150 19.52 -17.66 10.22
CA ASP A 150 19.91 -18.16 11.53
C ASP A 150 20.55 -17.05 12.39
N LYS A 151 21.43 -16.25 11.80
CA LYS A 151 22.02 -15.10 12.51
C LYS A 151 21.00 -14.05 12.90
N ALA A 152 20.02 -13.78 12.03
CA ALA A 152 18.95 -12.84 12.35
C ALA A 152 18.05 -13.39 13.48
N ALA A 153 17.70 -14.67 13.43
CA ALA A 153 16.94 -15.33 14.49
C ALA A 153 17.68 -15.31 15.81
N GLN A 154 18.98 -15.64 15.81
CA GLN A 154 19.82 -15.58 17.00
C GLN A 154 19.87 -14.16 17.60
N ALA A 155 20.10 -13.15 16.77
CA ALA A 155 20.16 -11.75 17.23
C ALA A 155 18.84 -11.27 17.84
N ILE A 156 17.71 -11.74 17.31
CA ILE A 156 16.38 -11.47 17.87
C ILE A 156 16.20 -12.19 19.21
N GLN A 157 16.59 -13.46 19.30
CA GLN A 157 16.52 -14.23 20.54
C GLN A 157 17.41 -13.68 21.66
N GLU A 158 18.60 -13.19 21.34
CA GLU A 158 19.49 -12.52 22.29
C GLU A 158 18.88 -11.24 22.85
N MET A 159 18.06 -10.54 22.05
CA MET A 159 17.41 -9.30 22.45
C MET A 159 16.15 -9.52 23.29
N TYR A 160 15.29 -10.47 22.90
CA TYR A 160 13.98 -10.70 23.53
C TYR A 160 13.95 -11.89 24.48
N GLY A 161 14.91 -12.82 24.40
CA GLY A 161 14.79 -14.12 25.03
C GLY A 161 13.83 -15.04 24.26
N HIS A 162 13.50 -16.18 24.89
CA HIS A 162 12.66 -17.20 24.25
C HIS A 162 11.14 -16.99 24.46
N ASP A 163 10.77 -16.10 25.37
CA ASP A 163 9.39 -15.99 25.89
C ASP A 163 8.58 -14.83 25.28
N GLU A 164 9.21 -13.91 24.56
CA GLU A 164 8.51 -12.79 23.93
C GLU A 164 8.16 -13.08 22.45
N PRO A 165 6.84 -13.18 22.12
CA PRO A 165 6.42 -13.66 20.81
C PRO A 165 6.43 -12.59 19.71
N MET A 166 6.48 -11.30 20.04
CA MET A 166 6.38 -10.21 19.05
C MET A 166 7.18 -8.97 19.47
N CYS A 167 7.82 -8.32 18.48
CA CYS A 167 8.47 -7.03 18.67
C CYS A 167 7.45 -5.91 18.95
N SER A 168 7.87 -4.93 19.76
CA SER A 168 7.18 -3.66 19.97
C SER A 168 7.61 -2.63 18.93
N ALA A 169 6.77 -1.60 18.69
CA ALA A 169 7.14 -0.46 17.86
C ALA A 169 8.37 0.30 18.41
N ASP A 170 8.59 0.25 19.74
CA ASP A 170 9.73 0.88 20.39
C ASP A 170 11.05 0.14 20.15
N ASP A 171 11.01 -1.04 19.55
CA ASP A 171 12.18 -1.86 19.27
C ASP A 171 12.85 -1.55 17.92
N ASP A 172 12.31 -0.58 17.20
CA ASP A 172 12.88 -0.15 15.92
C ASP A 172 14.38 0.16 16.06
N GLN A 173 15.15 -0.47 15.20
CA GLN A 173 16.62 -0.37 15.13
C GLN A 173 17.41 -0.83 16.37
N LYS A 174 16.78 -1.34 17.42
CA LYS A 174 17.49 -1.87 18.59
C LYS A 174 18.34 -3.11 18.26
N CYS A 175 17.86 -3.97 17.35
CA CYS A 175 18.62 -5.11 16.87
C CYS A 175 19.49 -4.69 15.67
N ALA A 176 20.77 -4.44 15.89
CA ALA A 176 21.69 -3.95 14.87
C ALA A 176 21.79 -4.87 13.63
N TYR A 177 21.74 -6.20 13.84
CA TYR A 177 21.80 -7.16 12.74
C TYR A 177 20.54 -7.10 11.87
N VAL A 178 19.37 -7.04 12.48
CA VAL A 178 18.09 -6.92 11.76
C VAL A 178 18.01 -5.58 11.02
N ALA A 179 18.45 -4.49 11.65
CA ALA A 179 18.51 -3.18 11.02
C ALA A 179 19.44 -3.17 9.79
N ALA A 180 20.59 -3.85 9.86
CA ALA A 180 21.50 -4.02 8.74
C ALA A 180 20.89 -4.88 7.64
N LEU A 181 20.19 -5.97 7.99
CA LEU A 181 19.48 -6.83 7.05
C LEU A 181 18.40 -6.06 6.29
N VAL A 182 17.59 -5.26 6.97
CA VAL A 182 16.55 -4.42 6.32
C VAL A 182 17.18 -3.44 5.34
N ARG A 183 18.27 -2.78 5.72
CA ARG A 183 19.01 -1.86 4.83
C ARG A 183 19.55 -2.57 3.58
N GLU A 184 20.04 -3.80 3.74
CA GLU A 184 20.55 -4.59 2.61
C GLU A 184 19.40 -5.06 1.69
N CYS A 185 18.24 -5.40 2.24
CA CYS A 185 17.04 -5.70 1.43
C CYS A 185 16.52 -4.49 0.65
N LEU A 186 16.76 -3.29 1.13
CA LEU A 186 16.38 -2.04 0.46
C LEU A 186 17.38 -1.57 -0.60
N ARG A 187 18.58 -2.16 -0.62
CA ARG A 187 19.64 -1.80 -1.58
C ARG A 187 19.45 -2.51 -2.92
#